data_29cee0bf879f2dab396c147f95cf0097
#
_entry.id   29cee0bf879f2dab396c147f95cf0097
#
_cell.length_a   1.000
_cell.length_b   1.000
_cell.length_c   1.000
_cell.angle_alpha   90.00
_cell.angle_beta   90.00
_cell.angle_gamma   90.00
#
_symmetry.space_group_name_H-M   'P 1'
#
loop_
_entity.id
_entity.type
_entity.pdbx_description
1 polymer ?
#
loop_
_entity_poly.entity_id
_entity_poly.type
_entity_poly.pdbx_seq_one_letter_code
_entity_poly.pdbx_strand_id
1 'polypeptide(L)'
;IKKQSAQERAVSAPDKSNAVNFHISDDRLGEGSPKEKFQRNVAAIRLLEQIEGENRYATPQEQQILSQYVGWGGLADAFDESKSNWSAEYHQLKELLSPEEYRMARESTLNAHYTSPVIIRQMYETLEKMGFSKGNVLEPSMGIGNFFGMMPDSMKESRLYGVELDSITGRIAKQLYPQADVQIKGFEKTDYPNDFFDVAIGNVPFGQYKVADKQYDKNNFLIHDYFFAKTLDKVRPGGVVAFITSKGTMDKASPEVRRYLAQRADLLGAVRLPNTAFKANAGTEVTSDILFFQKRDRW
;
A
#
# COMPACT_ATOMS: atom_id res chain seq x y z
N ILE A 1 43.48 -14.35 30.81
CA ILE A 1 42.62 -14.85 29.69
C ILE A 1 41.67 -13.72 29.34
N LYS A 2 41.98 -12.94 28.30
CA LYS A 2 41.13 -11.87 27.78
C LYS A 2 39.95 -12.50 27.04
N LYS A 3 38.73 -12.24 27.49
CA LYS A 3 37.52 -12.54 26.72
C LYS A 3 37.50 -11.59 25.50
N GLN A 4 37.68 -12.15 24.30
CA GLN A 4 37.36 -11.46 23.05
C GLN A 4 35.85 -11.32 22.97
N SER A 5 35.36 -10.08 23.00
CA SER A 5 34.00 -9.76 22.65
C SER A 5 33.77 -10.17 21.19
N ALA A 6 32.78 -11.02 20.96
CA ALA A 6 32.29 -11.29 19.60
C ALA A 6 31.75 -9.98 19.05
N GLN A 7 32.48 -9.34 18.14
CA GLN A 7 31.94 -8.32 17.28
C GLN A 7 30.85 -8.98 16.44
N GLU A 8 29.60 -8.62 16.68
CA GLU A 8 28.51 -8.89 15.75
C GLU A 8 28.95 -8.29 14.41
N ARG A 9 29.27 -9.15 13.45
CA ARG A 9 29.49 -8.70 12.07
C ARG A 9 28.16 -8.20 11.57
N ALA A 10 28.05 -6.89 11.34
CA ALA A 10 26.92 -6.30 10.66
C ALA A 10 26.73 -7.04 9.33
N VAL A 11 25.57 -7.67 9.14
CA VAL A 11 25.23 -8.34 7.89
C VAL A 11 25.12 -7.24 6.83
N SER A 12 25.91 -7.33 5.75
CA SER A 12 25.84 -6.38 4.64
C SER A 12 24.47 -6.45 3.96
N ALA A 13 23.96 -5.30 3.47
CA ALA A 13 22.75 -5.25 2.67
C ALA A 13 22.90 -6.14 1.42
N PRO A 14 21.83 -6.83 0.96
CA PRO A 14 21.91 -7.64 -0.25
C PRO A 14 22.22 -6.81 -1.49
N ASP A 15 22.92 -7.41 -2.45
CA ASP A 15 23.27 -6.76 -3.71
C ASP A 15 22.04 -6.52 -4.58
N LYS A 16 21.84 -5.26 -5.00
CA LYS A 16 20.73 -4.80 -5.86
C LYS A 16 21.06 -4.79 -7.35
N SER A 17 22.31 -5.02 -7.75
CA SER A 17 22.78 -4.75 -9.11
C SER A 17 21.98 -5.47 -10.20
N ASN A 18 21.49 -6.68 -9.91
CA ASN A 18 20.70 -7.51 -10.83
C ASN A 18 19.22 -7.60 -10.45
N ALA A 19 18.80 -6.87 -9.42
CA ALA A 19 17.41 -6.90 -8.97
C ALA A 19 16.54 -5.98 -9.84
N VAL A 20 15.41 -6.52 -10.32
CA VAL A 20 14.51 -5.84 -11.26
C VAL A 20 13.14 -5.66 -10.61
N ASN A 21 12.53 -4.49 -10.80
CA ASN A 21 11.17 -4.24 -10.37
C ASN A 21 10.18 -5.13 -11.13
N PHE A 22 9.25 -5.70 -10.38
CA PHE A 22 8.21 -6.55 -10.93
C PHE A 22 7.22 -5.74 -11.78
N HIS A 23 6.70 -6.35 -12.85
CA HIS A 23 5.64 -5.77 -13.66
C HIS A 23 4.43 -6.70 -13.69
N ILE A 24 3.24 -6.16 -13.40
CA ILE A 24 1.99 -6.91 -13.41
C ILE A 24 1.42 -6.94 -14.81
N SER A 25 1.22 -8.14 -15.35
CA SER A 25 0.59 -8.37 -16.65
C SER A 25 -0.74 -9.15 -16.56
N ASP A 26 -1.05 -9.69 -15.38
CA ASP A 26 -2.25 -10.48 -15.14
C ASP A 26 -3.38 -9.60 -14.57
N ASP A 27 -4.43 -9.37 -15.36
CA ASP A 27 -5.59 -8.57 -14.96
C ASP A 27 -6.44 -9.25 -13.87
N ARG A 28 -6.22 -10.53 -13.63
CA ARG A 28 -6.94 -11.32 -12.62
C ARG A 28 -6.11 -11.57 -11.36
N LEU A 29 -5.00 -10.88 -11.22
CA LEU A 29 -4.16 -10.96 -10.03
C LEU A 29 -4.98 -10.68 -8.77
N GLY A 30 -4.85 -11.54 -7.77
CA GLY A 30 -5.58 -11.45 -6.50
C GLY A 30 -6.96 -12.10 -6.49
N GLU A 31 -7.47 -12.58 -7.61
CA GLU A 31 -8.71 -13.34 -7.68
C GLU A 31 -8.51 -14.77 -7.17
N GLY A 32 -9.54 -15.34 -6.59
CA GLY A 32 -9.56 -16.71 -6.12
C GLY A 32 -10.54 -16.92 -4.96
N SER A 33 -10.74 -18.19 -4.59
CA SER A 33 -11.53 -18.52 -3.41
C SER A 33 -10.78 -18.11 -2.12
N PRO A 34 -11.48 -17.97 -0.98
CA PRO A 34 -10.80 -17.68 0.29
C PRO A 34 -9.70 -18.69 0.63
N LYS A 35 -9.92 -19.97 0.42
CA LYS A 35 -8.92 -21.00 0.68
C LYS A 35 -7.69 -20.89 -0.24
N GLU A 36 -7.90 -20.58 -1.52
CA GLU A 36 -6.81 -20.34 -2.47
C GLU A 36 -5.99 -19.13 -2.09
N LYS A 37 -6.65 -18.02 -1.76
CA LYS A 37 -5.98 -16.79 -1.29
C LYS A 37 -5.14 -17.06 -0.04
N PHE A 38 -5.69 -17.81 0.91
CA PHE A 38 -4.99 -18.20 2.12
C PHE A 38 -3.70 -18.96 1.79
N GLN A 39 -3.75 -19.97 0.95
CA GLN A 39 -2.58 -20.77 0.60
C GLN A 39 -1.54 -19.98 -0.20
N ARG A 40 -1.97 -19.06 -1.05
CA ARG A 40 -1.06 -18.15 -1.76
C ARG A 40 -0.34 -17.20 -0.79
N ASN A 41 -1.06 -16.68 0.21
CA ASN A 41 -0.44 -15.86 1.26
C ASN A 41 0.62 -16.64 2.03
N VAL A 42 0.31 -17.87 2.43
CA VAL A 42 1.25 -18.74 3.14
C VAL A 42 2.49 -19.03 2.30
N ALA A 43 2.30 -19.37 1.04
CA ALA A 43 3.43 -19.62 0.12
C ALA A 43 4.32 -18.38 -0.05
N ALA A 44 3.72 -17.21 -0.17
CA ALA A 44 4.46 -15.95 -0.26
C ALA A 44 5.28 -15.65 1.01
N ILE A 45 4.69 -15.85 2.18
CA ILE A 45 5.38 -15.61 3.46
C ILE A 45 6.55 -16.59 3.64
N ARG A 46 6.35 -17.87 3.36
CA ARG A 46 7.42 -18.88 3.44
C ARG A 46 8.57 -18.57 2.50
N LEU A 47 8.26 -18.17 1.28
CA LEU A 47 9.27 -17.77 0.30
C LEU A 47 10.02 -16.53 0.74
N LEU A 48 9.31 -15.52 1.28
CA LEU A 48 9.91 -14.32 1.83
C LEU A 48 10.93 -14.65 2.92
N GLU A 49 10.57 -15.51 3.86
CA GLU A 49 11.46 -15.94 4.95
C GLU A 49 12.72 -16.63 4.40
N GLN A 50 12.56 -17.48 3.38
CA GLN A 50 13.69 -18.14 2.73
C GLN A 50 14.62 -17.11 2.05
N ILE A 51 14.08 -16.19 1.29
CA ILE A 51 14.85 -15.15 0.58
C ILE A 51 15.60 -14.27 1.58
N GLU A 52 14.92 -13.84 2.63
CA GLU A 52 15.54 -13.02 3.69
C GLU A 52 16.63 -13.80 4.45
N GLY A 53 16.39 -15.08 4.74
CA GLY A 53 17.38 -15.94 5.38
C GLY A 53 18.64 -16.15 4.54
N GLU A 54 18.53 -16.11 3.23
CA GLU A 54 19.64 -16.19 2.27
C GLU A 54 20.27 -14.82 1.95
N ASN A 55 19.76 -13.75 2.54
CA ASN A 55 20.24 -12.36 2.34
C ASN A 55 20.41 -11.99 0.85
N ARG A 56 19.37 -12.18 0.09
CA ARG A 56 19.33 -11.89 -1.35
C ARG A 56 18.00 -11.26 -1.75
N TYR A 57 17.90 -10.83 -3.00
CA TYR A 57 16.63 -10.42 -3.61
C TYR A 57 15.95 -11.60 -4.33
N ALA A 58 14.62 -11.48 -4.48
CA ALA A 58 13.81 -12.45 -5.21
C ALA A 58 14.21 -12.51 -6.68
N THR A 59 14.20 -13.71 -7.25
CA THR A 59 14.27 -13.93 -8.71
C THR A 59 12.95 -13.55 -9.36
N PRO A 60 12.89 -13.33 -10.70
CA PRO A 60 11.63 -13.06 -11.39
C PRO A 60 10.56 -14.15 -11.14
N GLN A 61 10.94 -15.41 -11.06
CA GLN A 61 10.03 -16.52 -10.78
C GLN A 61 9.48 -16.44 -9.34
N GLU A 62 10.34 -16.09 -8.39
CA GLU A 62 9.94 -15.89 -7.00
C GLU A 62 9.05 -14.66 -6.84
N GLN A 63 9.30 -13.60 -7.59
CA GLN A 63 8.41 -12.43 -7.62
C GLN A 63 6.99 -12.78 -8.05
N GLN A 64 6.81 -13.72 -8.98
CA GLN A 64 5.48 -14.21 -9.38
C GLN A 64 4.74 -14.81 -8.18
N ILE A 65 5.40 -15.57 -7.33
CA ILE A 65 4.82 -16.16 -6.12
C ILE A 65 4.50 -15.06 -5.09
N LEU A 66 5.45 -14.16 -4.83
CA LEU A 66 5.28 -13.06 -3.88
C LEU A 66 4.13 -12.12 -4.30
N SER A 67 3.94 -11.90 -5.58
CA SER A 67 2.87 -11.04 -6.12
C SER A 67 1.47 -11.58 -5.86
N GLN A 68 1.33 -12.85 -5.52
CA GLN A 68 0.05 -13.47 -5.18
C GLN A 68 -0.42 -13.16 -3.76
N TYR A 69 0.42 -12.55 -2.93
CA TYR A 69 0.04 -12.14 -1.59
C TYR A 69 -1.01 -11.03 -1.66
N VAL A 70 -2.17 -11.28 -1.07
CA VAL A 70 -3.31 -10.34 -1.08
C VAL A 70 -3.68 -9.83 0.32
N GLY A 71 -2.96 -10.25 1.35
CA GLY A 71 -3.29 -9.93 2.73
C GLY A 71 -4.49 -10.75 3.23
N TRP A 72 -5.10 -10.27 4.32
CA TRP A 72 -6.06 -11.06 5.11
C TRP A 72 -7.49 -10.52 5.05
N GLY A 73 -7.75 -9.53 4.21
CA GLY A 73 -9.11 -9.01 3.99
C GLY A 73 -10.05 -10.12 3.53
N GLY A 74 -11.20 -10.27 4.22
CA GLY A 74 -12.16 -11.33 3.94
C GLY A 74 -11.77 -12.72 4.45
N LEU A 75 -10.64 -12.87 5.15
CA LEU A 75 -10.14 -14.15 5.68
C LEU A 75 -10.25 -14.25 7.22
N ALA A 76 -11.20 -13.56 7.82
CA ALA A 76 -11.39 -13.55 9.28
C ALA A 76 -11.59 -14.96 9.87
N ASP A 77 -12.22 -15.87 9.12
CA ASP A 77 -12.49 -17.23 9.57
C ASP A 77 -11.21 -18.05 9.83
N ALA A 78 -10.11 -17.73 9.14
CA ALA A 78 -8.82 -18.36 9.38
C ALA A 78 -8.21 -18.02 10.76
N PHE A 79 -8.68 -16.94 11.38
CA PHE A 79 -8.25 -16.46 12.70
C PHE A 79 -9.22 -16.84 13.81
N ASP A 80 -10.27 -17.58 13.50
CA ASP A 80 -11.32 -17.99 14.45
C ASP A 80 -11.21 -19.48 14.76
N GLU A 81 -10.77 -19.78 15.97
CA GLU A 81 -10.60 -21.17 16.46
C GLU A 81 -11.92 -21.97 16.44
N SER A 82 -13.07 -21.30 16.54
CA SER A 82 -14.39 -21.96 16.53
C SER A 82 -14.84 -22.41 15.14
N LYS A 83 -14.19 -21.97 14.09
CA LYS A 83 -14.53 -22.34 12.70
C LYS A 83 -13.88 -23.67 12.32
N SER A 84 -14.62 -24.79 12.47
CA SER A 84 -14.09 -26.12 12.23
C SER A 84 -13.56 -26.36 10.82
N ASN A 85 -14.19 -25.74 9.80
CA ASN A 85 -13.78 -25.84 8.41
C ASN A 85 -12.50 -25.01 8.08
N TRP A 86 -12.03 -24.21 9.04
CA TRP A 86 -10.78 -23.45 8.96
C TRP A 86 -9.74 -23.89 10.00
N SER A 87 -9.95 -25.02 10.66
CA SER A 87 -9.07 -25.47 11.75
C SER A 87 -7.63 -25.70 11.31
N ALA A 88 -7.43 -26.33 10.15
CA ALA A 88 -6.08 -26.57 9.62
C ALA A 88 -5.36 -25.25 9.33
N GLU A 89 -6.05 -24.30 8.73
CA GLU A 89 -5.52 -22.97 8.39
C GLU A 89 -5.24 -22.15 9.66
N TYR A 90 -6.10 -22.23 10.66
CA TYR A 90 -5.88 -21.58 11.96
C TYR A 90 -4.58 -22.03 12.59
N HIS A 91 -4.34 -23.35 12.68
CA HIS A 91 -3.12 -23.90 13.23
C HIS A 91 -1.89 -23.56 12.37
N GLN A 92 -2.04 -23.58 11.05
CA GLN A 92 -0.96 -23.21 10.13
C GLN A 92 -0.50 -21.77 10.33
N LEU A 93 -1.43 -20.82 10.53
CA LEU A 93 -1.10 -19.43 10.83
C LEU A 93 -0.38 -19.27 12.16
N LYS A 94 -0.82 -19.99 13.19
CA LYS A 94 -0.18 -19.95 14.51
C LYS A 94 1.27 -20.43 14.48
N GLU A 95 1.58 -21.38 13.63
CA GLU A 95 2.96 -21.86 13.42
C GLU A 95 3.79 -20.90 12.56
N LEU A 96 3.17 -20.32 11.53
CA LEU A 96 3.86 -19.49 10.53
C LEU A 96 4.21 -18.10 11.06
N LEU A 97 3.29 -17.46 11.78
CA LEU A 97 3.41 -16.06 12.20
C LEU A 97 3.89 -15.95 13.65
N SER A 98 4.72 -14.95 13.93
CA SER A 98 5.00 -14.55 15.29
C SER A 98 3.72 -14.04 15.98
N PRO A 99 3.66 -13.97 17.32
CA PRO A 99 2.48 -13.44 18.01
C PRO A 99 2.10 -12.03 17.56
N GLU A 100 3.08 -11.18 17.30
CA GLU A 100 2.83 -9.82 16.81
C GLU A 100 2.34 -9.80 15.37
N GLU A 101 2.96 -10.57 14.50
CA GLU A 101 2.54 -10.73 13.09
C GLU A 101 1.10 -11.28 13.00
N TYR A 102 0.80 -12.27 13.84
CA TYR A 102 -0.55 -12.83 13.93
C TYR A 102 -1.59 -11.78 14.37
N ARG A 103 -1.27 -11.00 15.40
CA ARG A 103 -2.14 -9.93 15.89
C ARG A 103 -2.41 -8.89 14.80
N MET A 104 -1.37 -8.43 14.11
CA MET A 104 -1.51 -7.45 13.03
C MET A 104 -2.31 -8.01 11.86
N ALA A 105 -2.07 -9.26 11.47
CA ALA A 105 -2.83 -9.93 10.42
C ALA A 105 -4.31 -10.06 10.77
N ARG A 106 -4.63 -10.46 12.00
CA ARG A 106 -5.99 -10.56 12.50
C ARG A 106 -6.71 -9.21 12.46
N GLU A 107 -6.06 -8.15 12.93
CA GLU A 107 -6.63 -6.79 12.90
C GLU A 107 -6.90 -6.31 11.48
N SER A 108 -6.11 -6.71 10.51
CA SER A 108 -6.23 -6.31 9.11
C SER A 108 -7.40 -6.97 8.37
N THR A 109 -8.00 -8.02 8.93
CA THR A 109 -9.07 -8.79 8.22
C THR A 109 -10.30 -7.96 7.85
N LEU A 110 -10.56 -6.88 8.57
CA LEU A 110 -11.69 -5.98 8.32
C LEU A 110 -11.36 -4.75 7.47
N ASN A 111 -10.07 -4.40 7.37
CA ASN A 111 -9.64 -3.10 6.85
C ASN A 111 -8.73 -3.20 5.61
N ALA A 112 -8.28 -4.38 5.25
CA ALA A 112 -7.42 -4.56 4.09
C ALA A 112 -8.26 -4.54 2.80
N HIS A 113 -7.97 -3.59 1.91
CA HIS A 113 -8.62 -3.47 0.61
C HIS A 113 -7.59 -3.67 -0.50
N TYR A 114 -7.80 -4.71 -1.29
CA TYR A 114 -7.01 -4.98 -2.49
C TYR A 114 -7.61 -4.25 -3.70
N THR A 115 -6.78 -3.51 -4.42
CA THR A 115 -7.22 -2.76 -5.60
C THR A 115 -7.03 -3.59 -6.87
N SER A 116 -8.09 -3.75 -7.67
CA SER A 116 -8.00 -4.53 -8.90
C SER A 116 -7.10 -3.85 -9.95
N PRO A 117 -6.40 -4.62 -10.79
CA PRO A 117 -5.59 -4.06 -11.86
C PRO A 117 -6.35 -3.14 -12.81
N VAL A 118 -7.63 -3.43 -13.07
CA VAL A 118 -8.47 -2.61 -13.97
C VAL A 118 -8.61 -1.17 -13.45
N ILE A 119 -8.88 -1.02 -12.14
CA ILE A 119 -9.02 0.30 -11.52
C ILE A 119 -7.68 1.05 -11.56
N ILE A 120 -6.58 0.38 -11.24
CA ILE A 120 -5.24 0.99 -11.27
C ILE A 120 -4.90 1.47 -12.68
N ARG A 121 -5.17 0.66 -13.69
CA ARG A 121 -4.92 1.01 -15.10
C ARG A 121 -5.69 2.26 -15.50
N GLN A 122 -6.95 2.37 -15.13
CA GLN A 122 -7.77 3.55 -15.43
C GLN A 122 -7.24 4.82 -14.76
N MET A 123 -6.73 4.71 -13.54
CA MET A 123 -6.11 5.85 -12.85
C MET A 123 -4.85 6.32 -13.58
N TYR A 124 -4.00 5.42 -14.04
CA TYR A 124 -2.81 5.77 -14.83
C TYR A 124 -3.16 6.37 -16.18
N GLU A 125 -4.17 5.86 -16.87
CA GLU A 125 -4.64 6.43 -18.13
C GLU A 125 -5.07 7.90 -17.97
N THR A 126 -5.72 8.22 -16.86
CA THR A 126 -6.09 9.60 -16.52
C THR A 126 -4.84 10.47 -16.30
N LEU A 127 -3.85 9.98 -15.56
CA LEU A 127 -2.58 10.69 -15.34
C LEU A 127 -1.82 10.93 -16.66
N GLU A 128 -1.78 9.95 -17.55
CA GLU A 128 -1.15 10.08 -18.86
C GLU A 128 -1.84 11.17 -19.70
N LYS A 129 -3.18 11.22 -19.68
CA LYS A 129 -3.97 12.27 -20.35
C LYS A 129 -3.70 13.65 -19.77
N MET A 130 -3.33 13.74 -18.50
CA MET A 130 -2.90 14.99 -17.86
C MET A 130 -1.47 15.40 -18.24
N GLY A 131 -0.74 14.55 -18.97
CA GLY A 131 0.61 14.81 -19.43
C GLY A 131 1.73 14.36 -18.49
N PHE A 132 1.44 13.55 -17.45
CA PHE A 132 2.48 13.03 -16.59
C PHE A 132 3.28 11.95 -17.28
N SER A 133 4.61 12.05 -17.15
CA SER A 133 5.55 11.07 -17.66
C SER A 133 6.46 10.61 -16.52
N LYS A 134 7.70 11.01 -16.47
CA LYS A 134 8.61 10.64 -15.38
C LYS A 134 8.61 11.69 -14.26
N GLY A 135 8.89 11.24 -13.05
CA GLY A 135 9.05 12.12 -11.89
C GLY A 135 9.21 11.31 -10.62
N ASN A 136 9.08 11.98 -9.49
CA ASN A 136 9.06 11.35 -8.18
C ASN A 136 7.61 10.94 -7.87
N VAL A 137 7.38 9.66 -7.67
CA VAL A 137 6.05 9.08 -7.43
C VAL A 137 5.97 8.49 -6.03
N LEU A 138 4.95 8.87 -5.27
CA LEU A 138 4.68 8.39 -3.91
C LEU A 138 3.45 7.48 -3.87
N GLU A 139 3.60 6.31 -3.24
CA GLU A 139 2.50 5.48 -2.75
C GLU A 139 2.53 5.48 -1.22
N PRO A 140 1.71 6.28 -0.53
CA PRO A 140 1.83 6.43 0.93
C PRO A 140 1.19 5.30 1.74
N SER A 141 0.47 4.41 1.10
CA SER A 141 -0.12 3.19 1.67
C SER A 141 -0.06 2.10 0.59
N MET A 142 1.16 1.59 0.36
CA MET A 142 1.45 0.88 -0.89
C MET A 142 0.98 -0.57 -0.93
N GLY A 143 0.68 -1.20 0.21
CA GLY A 143 0.49 -2.64 0.21
C GLY A 143 1.74 -3.34 -0.30
N ILE A 144 1.59 -4.33 -1.16
CA ILE A 144 2.73 -4.95 -1.84
C ILE A 144 3.19 -4.18 -3.08
N GLY A 145 2.56 -3.03 -3.41
CA GLY A 145 2.99 -2.14 -4.48
C GLY A 145 2.35 -2.37 -5.84
N ASN A 146 1.09 -2.80 -5.90
CA ASN A 146 0.42 -3.06 -7.18
C ASN A 146 0.32 -1.82 -8.08
N PHE A 147 0.26 -0.61 -7.52
CA PHE A 147 0.34 0.60 -8.31
C PHE A 147 1.71 0.74 -9.01
N PHE A 148 2.80 0.41 -8.34
CA PHE A 148 4.12 0.38 -8.99
C PHE A 148 4.19 -0.71 -10.07
N GLY A 149 3.62 -1.88 -9.80
CA GLY A 149 3.60 -3.00 -10.75
C GLY A 149 2.78 -2.72 -12.01
N MET A 150 1.81 -1.84 -11.94
CA MET A 150 0.94 -1.45 -13.06
C MET A 150 1.38 -0.16 -13.76
N MET A 151 2.48 0.44 -13.33
CA MET A 151 2.97 1.71 -13.91
C MET A 151 3.19 1.56 -15.42
N PRO A 152 2.62 2.47 -16.25
CA PRO A 152 2.78 2.39 -17.69
C PRO A 152 4.21 2.73 -18.14
N ASP A 153 4.59 2.26 -19.31
CA ASP A 153 5.92 2.47 -19.86
C ASP A 153 6.30 3.95 -19.97
N SER A 154 5.33 4.83 -20.21
CA SER A 154 5.53 6.28 -20.25
C SER A 154 6.07 6.87 -18.94
N MET A 155 5.88 6.17 -17.82
CA MET A 155 6.30 6.59 -16.49
C MET A 155 7.41 5.73 -15.89
N LYS A 156 7.91 4.72 -16.60
CA LYS A 156 8.84 3.70 -16.07
C LYS A 156 10.18 4.25 -15.55
N GLU A 157 10.59 5.44 -16.00
CA GLU A 157 11.81 6.10 -15.53
C GLU A 157 11.60 6.91 -14.25
N SER A 158 10.40 6.88 -13.69
CA SER A 158 10.08 7.56 -12.43
C SER A 158 10.86 6.96 -11.26
N ARG A 159 11.16 7.80 -10.28
CA ARG A 159 11.68 7.36 -8.97
C ARG A 159 10.51 7.03 -8.06
N LEU A 160 10.54 5.84 -7.45
CA LEU A 160 9.43 5.28 -6.71
C LEU A 160 9.69 5.33 -5.21
N TYR A 161 8.74 5.88 -4.47
CA TYR A 161 8.76 6.00 -3.02
C TYR A 161 7.48 5.40 -2.47
N GLY A 162 7.61 4.42 -1.59
CA GLY A 162 6.45 3.74 -1.00
C GLY A 162 6.53 3.66 0.51
N VAL A 163 5.38 3.67 1.14
CA VAL A 163 5.23 3.53 2.59
C VAL A 163 4.22 2.42 2.86
N GLU A 164 4.56 1.50 3.74
CA GLU A 164 3.68 0.42 4.20
C GLU A 164 3.86 0.20 5.69
N LEU A 165 2.76 0.17 6.42
CA LEU A 165 2.75 -0.02 7.87
C LEU A 165 3.07 -1.46 8.27
N ASP A 166 2.49 -2.44 7.55
CA ASP A 166 2.62 -3.86 7.88
C ASP A 166 3.97 -4.42 7.47
N SER A 167 4.67 -5.06 8.41
CA SER A 167 6.02 -5.58 8.20
C SER A 167 6.09 -6.63 7.08
N ILE A 168 5.23 -7.63 7.11
CA ILE A 168 5.23 -8.69 6.08
C ILE A 168 4.93 -8.10 4.72
N THR A 169 3.89 -7.31 4.61
CA THR A 169 3.48 -6.65 3.36
C THR A 169 4.59 -5.78 2.80
N GLY A 170 5.20 -4.95 3.64
CA GLY A 170 6.29 -4.06 3.23
C GLY A 170 7.55 -4.80 2.82
N ARG A 171 7.90 -5.90 3.50
CA ARG A 171 9.04 -6.73 3.12
C ARG A 171 8.82 -7.46 1.80
N ILE A 172 7.59 -7.90 1.52
CA ILE A 172 7.22 -8.42 0.19
C ILE A 172 7.38 -7.32 -0.86
N ALA A 173 6.89 -6.12 -0.58
CA ALA A 173 7.03 -4.98 -1.50
C ALA A 173 8.49 -4.67 -1.84
N LYS A 174 9.40 -4.75 -0.87
CA LYS A 174 10.85 -4.57 -1.11
C LYS A 174 11.43 -5.62 -2.07
N GLN A 175 10.91 -6.82 -2.05
CA GLN A 175 11.34 -7.90 -2.96
C GLN A 175 10.75 -7.75 -4.36
N LEU A 176 9.54 -7.22 -4.47
CA LEU A 176 8.89 -6.97 -5.76
C LEU A 176 9.44 -5.71 -6.44
N TYR A 177 9.77 -4.68 -5.65
CA TYR A 177 10.24 -3.40 -6.17
C TYR A 177 11.58 -3.00 -5.54
N PRO A 178 12.65 -3.75 -5.81
CA PRO A 178 13.95 -3.54 -5.17
C PRO A 178 14.58 -2.19 -5.52
N GLN A 179 14.18 -1.57 -6.61
CA GLN A 179 14.69 -0.25 -7.03
C GLN A 179 13.83 0.92 -6.50
N ALA A 180 12.76 0.63 -5.75
CA ALA A 180 11.97 1.65 -5.06
C ALA A 180 12.53 1.91 -3.65
N ASP A 181 12.30 3.12 -3.15
CA ASP A 181 12.54 3.45 -1.74
C ASP A 181 11.29 3.10 -0.93
N VAL A 182 11.32 1.97 -0.24
CA VAL A 182 10.19 1.47 0.57
C VAL A 182 10.49 1.66 2.05
N GLN A 183 9.63 2.42 2.74
CA GLN A 183 9.69 2.60 4.18
C GLN A 183 8.58 1.79 4.86
N ILE A 184 8.97 0.97 5.85
CA ILE A 184 8.02 0.13 6.61
C ILE A 184 7.72 0.85 7.93
N LYS A 185 6.72 1.70 7.90
CA LYS A 185 6.24 2.49 9.05
C LYS A 185 4.90 3.15 8.70
N GLY A 186 4.23 3.72 9.69
CA GLY A 186 3.07 4.58 9.42
C GLY A 186 3.47 5.84 8.66
N PHE A 187 2.57 6.33 7.83
CA PHE A 187 2.81 7.56 7.07
C PHE A 187 3.10 8.75 7.97
N GLU A 188 2.50 8.78 9.17
CA GLU A 188 2.71 9.80 10.20
C GLU A 188 4.15 9.83 10.75
N LYS A 189 4.91 8.77 10.54
CA LYS A 189 6.32 8.65 10.96
C LYS A 189 7.32 9.00 9.85
N THR A 190 6.83 9.34 8.67
CA THR A 190 7.68 9.73 7.53
C THR A 190 7.96 11.22 7.54
N ASP A 191 9.08 11.61 6.97
CA ASP A 191 9.58 12.99 6.94
C ASP A 191 10.06 13.43 5.56
N TYR A 192 9.34 13.04 4.51
CA TYR A 192 9.65 13.47 3.15
C TYR A 192 9.70 14.99 3.03
N PRO A 193 10.56 15.54 2.15
CA PRO A 193 10.57 16.97 1.89
C PRO A 193 9.23 17.48 1.37
N ASN A 194 8.87 18.71 1.70
CA ASN A 194 7.73 19.37 1.08
C ASN A 194 7.99 19.64 -0.41
N ASP A 195 6.95 19.70 -1.20
CA ASP A 195 7.03 20.04 -2.63
C ASP A 195 7.96 19.13 -3.46
N PHE A 196 8.06 17.86 -3.06
CA PHE A 196 9.04 16.93 -3.63
C PHE A 196 8.46 16.01 -4.70
N PHE A 197 7.25 15.50 -4.51
CA PHE A 197 6.67 14.52 -5.41
C PHE A 197 5.94 15.19 -6.58
N ASP A 198 6.05 14.59 -7.76
CA ASP A 198 5.29 14.99 -8.94
C ASP A 198 3.89 14.41 -8.93
N VAL A 199 3.78 13.16 -8.48
CA VAL A 199 2.52 12.41 -8.37
C VAL A 199 2.51 11.61 -7.08
N ALA A 200 1.37 11.58 -6.41
CA ALA A 200 1.06 10.59 -5.39
C ALA A 200 -0.15 9.79 -5.86
N ILE A 201 -0.07 8.48 -5.79
CA ILE A 201 -1.12 7.57 -6.26
C ILE A 201 -1.28 6.44 -5.26
N GLY A 202 -2.50 5.98 -5.04
CA GLY A 202 -2.73 4.84 -4.16
C GLY A 202 -4.15 4.70 -3.67
N ASN A 203 -4.34 3.65 -2.88
CA ASN A 203 -5.55 3.38 -2.13
C ASN A 203 -5.25 3.63 -0.66
N VAL A 204 -5.76 4.74 -0.11
CA VAL A 204 -5.47 5.14 1.27
C VAL A 204 -6.30 4.32 2.26
N PRO A 205 -5.84 4.14 3.51
CA PRO A 205 -6.64 3.48 4.53
C PRO A 205 -7.92 4.28 4.84
N PHE A 206 -9.01 3.57 5.11
CA PHE A 206 -10.30 4.16 5.45
C PHE A 206 -10.65 3.83 6.91
N GLY A 207 -11.35 4.71 7.58
CA GLY A 207 -11.91 4.38 8.88
C GLY A 207 -12.20 5.57 9.77
N GLN A 208 -12.85 5.26 10.89
CA GLN A 208 -13.23 6.24 11.91
C GLN A 208 -12.12 6.36 12.98
N TYR A 209 -10.87 6.27 12.58
CA TYR A 209 -9.71 6.39 13.46
C TYR A 209 -8.74 7.46 12.94
N LYS A 210 -7.82 7.83 13.80
CA LYS A 210 -6.86 8.92 13.58
C LYS A 210 -5.46 8.45 13.95
N VAL A 211 -4.47 9.15 13.41
CA VAL A 211 -3.06 8.98 13.80
C VAL A 211 -2.56 10.29 14.41
N ALA A 212 -1.52 10.20 15.24
CA ALA A 212 -0.90 11.36 15.85
C ALA A 212 0.20 11.91 14.92
N ASP A 213 0.02 13.16 14.49
CA ASP A 213 1.04 13.93 13.79
C ASP A 213 0.90 15.39 14.21
N LYS A 214 1.89 15.90 14.92
CA LYS A 214 1.84 17.25 15.52
C LYS A 214 1.46 18.35 14.55
N GLN A 215 1.87 18.22 13.28
CA GLN A 215 1.58 19.22 12.25
C GLN A 215 0.11 19.26 11.88
N TYR A 216 -0.63 18.15 12.05
CA TYR A 216 -2.01 17.98 11.59
C TYR A 216 -3.01 17.74 12.73
N ASP A 217 -2.55 17.49 13.95
CA ASP A 217 -3.42 17.11 15.10
C ASP A 217 -4.53 18.12 15.36
N LYS A 218 -4.26 19.40 15.17
CA LYS A 218 -5.25 20.47 15.35
C LYS A 218 -6.46 20.37 14.42
N ASN A 219 -6.31 19.75 13.27
CA ASN A 219 -7.38 19.60 12.28
C ASN A 219 -8.26 18.40 12.56
N ASN A 220 -7.83 17.49 13.43
CA ASN A 220 -8.62 16.33 13.86
C ASN A 220 -9.09 15.44 12.70
N PHE A 221 -8.24 15.25 11.70
CA PHE A 221 -8.55 14.47 10.50
C PHE A 221 -8.78 12.99 10.81
N LEU A 222 -9.79 12.38 10.18
CA LEU A 222 -9.85 10.93 10.01
C LEU A 222 -8.69 10.47 9.14
N ILE A 223 -8.32 9.18 9.26
CA ILE A 223 -7.13 8.64 8.59
C ILE A 223 -7.09 8.92 7.09
N HIS A 224 -8.20 8.72 6.37
CA HIS A 224 -8.25 8.96 4.93
C HIS A 224 -8.09 10.44 4.57
N ASP A 225 -8.62 11.35 5.37
CA ASP A 225 -8.47 12.80 5.16
C ASP A 225 -7.05 13.28 5.51
N TYR A 226 -6.45 12.69 6.55
CA TYR A 226 -5.06 12.93 6.92
C TYR A 226 -4.08 12.61 5.78
N PHE A 227 -4.30 11.49 5.08
CA PHE A 227 -3.45 11.10 3.94
C PHE A 227 -3.48 12.16 2.83
N PHE A 228 -4.64 12.74 2.53
CA PHE A 228 -4.71 13.87 1.58
C PHE A 228 -3.96 15.10 2.09
N ALA A 229 -4.20 15.50 3.33
CA ALA A 229 -3.61 16.71 3.90
C ALA A 229 -2.07 16.65 3.87
N LYS A 230 -1.49 15.59 4.40
CA LYS A 230 -0.03 15.40 4.41
C LYS A 230 0.55 15.27 3.01
N THR A 231 -0.09 14.47 2.15
CA THR A 231 0.39 14.25 0.79
C THR A 231 0.41 15.54 -0.03
N LEU A 232 -0.59 16.41 0.12
CA LEU A 232 -0.60 17.69 -0.56
C LEU A 232 0.59 18.58 -0.17
N ASP A 233 1.05 18.53 1.08
CA ASP A 233 2.27 19.24 1.48
C ASP A 233 3.52 18.66 0.82
N LYS A 234 3.54 17.35 0.57
CA LYS A 234 4.71 16.64 0.02
C LYS A 234 4.77 16.66 -1.51
N VAL A 235 3.65 16.89 -2.18
CA VAL A 235 3.56 17.06 -3.63
C VAL A 235 3.95 18.48 -3.99
N ARG A 236 4.66 18.64 -5.13
CA ARG A 236 5.02 19.96 -5.64
C ARG A 236 3.80 20.73 -6.15
N PRO A 237 3.86 22.07 -6.23
CA PRO A 237 2.86 22.84 -6.97
C PRO A 237 2.72 22.33 -8.42
N GLY A 238 1.48 22.16 -8.88
CA GLY A 238 1.18 21.55 -10.18
C GLY A 238 1.21 20.04 -10.20
N GLY A 239 1.74 19.39 -9.15
CA GLY A 239 1.68 17.95 -9.00
C GLY A 239 0.28 17.45 -8.67
N VAL A 240 0.06 16.15 -8.84
CA VAL A 240 -1.27 15.54 -8.70
C VAL A 240 -1.29 14.48 -7.61
N VAL A 241 -2.36 14.47 -6.83
CA VAL A 241 -2.72 13.43 -5.88
C VAL A 241 -3.92 12.67 -6.43
N ALA A 242 -3.72 11.38 -6.72
CA ALA A 242 -4.74 10.49 -7.27
C ALA A 242 -4.97 9.35 -6.28
N PHE A 243 -6.00 9.46 -5.43
CA PHE A 243 -6.27 8.49 -4.37
C PHE A 243 -7.65 7.88 -4.49
N ILE A 244 -7.72 6.58 -4.16
CA ILE A 244 -8.95 5.93 -3.79
C ILE A 244 -9.16 6.18 -2.30
N THR A 245 -10.31 6.71 -1.93
CA THR A 245 -10.63 7.08 -0.55
C THR A 245 -12.07 6.70 -0.19
N SER A 246 -12.42 6.81 1.10
CA SER A 246 -13.80 6.70 1.56
C SER A 246 -14.69 7.76 0.93
N LYS A 247 -15.94 7.43 0.63
CA LYS A 247 -16.96 8.41 0.24
C LYS A 247 -17.09 9.57 1.25
N GLY A 248 -16.75 9.30 2.51
CA GLY A 248 -16.80 10.30 3.59
C GLY A 248 -15.94 11.54 3.34
N THR A 249 -14.87 11.44 2.56
CA THR A 249 -14.04 12.62 2.23
C THR A 249 -14.86 13.70 1.53
N MET A 250 -15.74 13.33 0.60
CA MET A 250 -16.60 14.25 -0.14
C MET A 250 -18.00 14.41 0.45
N ASP A 251 -18.52 13.38 1.12
CA ASP A 251 -19.93 13.31 1.55
C ASP A 251 -20.15 13.73 3.01
N LYS A 252 -19.11 14.11 3.77
CA LYS A 252 -19.27 14.58 5.15
C LYS A 252 -20.25 15.75 5.24
N ALA A 253 -21.10 15.73 6.25
CA ALA A 253 -21.98 16.86 6.57
C ALA A 253 -21.15 18.11 6.89
N SER A 254 -20.08 17.99 7.69
CA SER A 254 -19.15 19.09 7.96
C SER A 254 -18.32 19.43 6.71
N PRO A 255 -18.25 20.71 6.31
CA PRO A 255 -17.49 21.13 5.15
C PRO A 255 -16.00 21.35 5.43
N GLU A 256 -15.52 21.14 6.63
CA GLU A 256 -14.15 21.54 7.07
C GLU A 256 -13.05 20.87 6.23
N VAL A 257 -13.15 19.56 5.99
CA VAL A 257 -12.16 18.84 5.18
C VAL A 257 -12.17 19.33 3.73
N ARG A 258 -13.37 19.47 3.13
CA ARG A 258 -13.49 19.97 1.76
C ARG A 258 -12.93 21.40 1.60
N ARG A 259 -13.15 22.27 2.59
CA ARG A 259 -12.57 23.63 2.62
C ARG A 259 -11.04 23.56 2.74
N TYR A 260 -10.52 22.73 3.62
CA TYR A 260 -9.07 22.56 3.77
C TYR A 260 -8.43 22.15 2.45
N LEU A 261 -8.99 21.14 1.76
CA LEU A 261 -8.48 20.66 0.48
C LEU A 261 -8.65 21.72 -0.62
N ALA A 262 -9.81 22.38 -0.67
CA ALA A 262 -10.10 23.40 -1.67
C ALA A 262 -9.20 24.64 -1.57
N GLN A 263 -8.68 24.94 -0.39
CA GLN A 263 -7.72 26.03 -0.21
C GLN A 263 -6.33 25.70 -0.78
N ARG A 264 -6.01 24.42 -0.97
CA ARG A 264 -4.67 23.94 -1.34
C ARG A 264 -4.58 23.35 -2.73
N ALA A 265 -5.69 22.84 -3.25
CA ALA A 265 -5.70 22.12 -4.51
C ALA A 265 -7.01 22.29 -5.26
N ASP A 266 -6.95 22.10 -6.57
CA ASP A 266 -8.11 22.02 -7.44
C ASP A 266 -8.54 20.56 -7.61
N LEU A 267 -9.82 20.28 -7.43
CA LEU A 267 -10.38 18.97 -7.74
C LEU A 267 -10.53 18.85 -9.26
N LEU A 268 -9.68 18.04 -9.88
CA LEU A 268 -9.70 17.84 -11.33
C LEU A 268 -10.75 16.83 -11.78
N GLY A 269 -11.07 15.86 -10.92
CA GLY A 269 -12.07 14.84 -11.22
C GLY A 269 -12.36 13.97 -10.00
N ALA A 270 -13.54 13.38 -10.02
CA ALA A 270 -14.01 12.46 -9.01
C ALA A 270 -14.84 11.35 -9.66
N VAL A 271 -14.58 10.11 -9.27
CA VAL A 271 -15.33 8.94 -9.76
C VAL A 271 -15.78 8.13 -8.55
N ARG A 272 -17.09 7.95 -8.40
CA ARG A 272 -17.62 7.06 -7.37
C ARG A 272 -17.62 5.63 -7.87
N LEU A 273 -16.94 4.76 -7.14
CA LEU A 273 -16.88 3.33 -7.43
C LEU A 273 -18.13 2.62 -6.92
N PRO A 274 -18.63 1.58 -7.62
CA PRO A 274 -19.73 0.77 -7.11
C PRO A 274 -19.37 0.14 -5.75
N ASN A 275 -20.35 -0.07 -4.89
CA ASN A 275 -20.16 -0.74 -3.59
C ASN A 275 -19.48 -2.11 -3.70
N THR A 276 -19.62 -2.77 -4.85
CA THR A 276 -19.06 -4.09 -5.11
C THR A 276 -17.63 -4.06 -5.69
N ALA A 277 -17.05 -2.87 -5.92
CA ALA A 277 -15.75 -2.73 -6.60
C ALA A 277 -14.61 -3.51 -5.92
N PHE A 278 -14.65 -3.66 -4.59
CA PHE A 278 -13.64 -4.37 -3.80
C PHE A 278 -14.13 -5.73 -3.27
N LYS A 279 -15.38 -6.09 -3.45
CA LYS A 279 -15.99 -7.30 -2.85
C LYS A 279 -15.27 -8.57 -3.26
N ALA A 280 -14.93 -8.71 -4.55
CA ALA A 280 -14.29 -9.91 -5.08
C ALA A 280 -12.87 -10.11 -4.53
N ASN A 281 -12.18 -9.03 -4.18
CA ASN A 281 -10.78 -9.04 -3.78
C ASN A 281 -10.58 -8.97 -2.27
N ALA A 282 -11.43 -8.21 -1.55
CA ALA A 282 -11.30 -7.99 -0.12
C ALA A 282 -12.42 -8.62 0.73
N GLY A 283 -13.47 -9.17 0.10
CA GLY A 283 -14.60 -9.78 0.81
C GLY A 283 -15.53 -8.80 1.50
N THR A 284 -15.36 -7.50 1.28
CA THR A 284 -16.17 -6.42 1.89
C THR A 284 -16.83 -5.54 0.84
N GLU A 285 -17.97 -4.96 1.19
CA GLU A 285 -18.65 -3.95 0.38
C GLU A 285 -18.38 -2.57 1.00
N VAL A 286 -17.73 -1.69 0.26
CA VAL A 286 -17.49 -0.31 0.67
C VAL A 286 -17.79 0.64 -0.47
N THR A 287 -18.29 1.82 -0.15
CA THR A 287 -18.43 2.90 -1.13
C THR A 287 -17.20 3.77 -1.05
N SER A 288 -16.53 3.90 -2.18
CA SER A 288 -15.28 4.65 -2.30
C SER A 288 -15.29 5.56 -3.52
N ASP A 289 -14.44 6.57 -3.48
CA ASP A 289 -14.26 7.54 -4.55
C ASP A 289 -12.81 7.52 -5.01
N ILE A 290 -12.59 7.70 -6.31
CA ILE A 290 -11.28 8.08 -6.84
C ILE A 290 -11.30 9.60 -6.99
N LEU A 291 -10.35 10.27 -6.35
CA LEU A 291 -10.23 11.73 -6.39
C LEU A 291 -8.89 12.12 -6.99
N PHE A 292 -8.92 13.10 -7.91
CA PHE A 292 -7.74 13.68 -8.53
C PHE A 292 -7.65 15.15 -8.13
N PHE A 293 -6.63 15.50 -7.34
CA PHE A 293 -6.34 16.87 -6.92
C PHE A 293 -5.04 17.35 -7.53
N GLN A 294 -5.02 18.58 -8.00
CA GLN A 294 -3.80 19.26 -8.43
C GLN A 294 -3.46 20.36 -7.44
N LYS A 295 -2.24 20.30 -6.88
CA LYS A 295 -1.79 21.32 -5.93
C LYS A 295 -1.62 22.66 -6.60
N ARG A 296 -2.14 23.72 -5.96
CA ARG A 296 -1.99 25.10 -6.44
C ARG A 296 -0.65 25.69 -6.02
N ASP A 297 -0.18 26.66 -6.83
CA ASP A 297 1.00 27.46 -6.52
C ASP A 297 0.72 28.47 -5.41
N ARG A 298 -0.52 28.92 -5.28
CA ARG A 298 -0.95 29.97 -4.35
C ARG A 298 -2.27 29.61 -3.68
N TRP A 299 -2.43 30.12 -2.49
CA TRP A 299 -3.64 29.99 -1.66
C TRP A 299 -4.80 30.82 -2.23
#